data_2b0e33d0568370fb1244c1c0acc8f020
#
_entry.id   2b0e33d0568370fb1244c1c0acc8f020
#
_cell.length_a   1.000
_cell.length_b   1.000
_cell.length_c   1.000
_cell.angle_alpha   90.00
_cell.angle_beta   90.00
_cell.angle_gamma   90.00
#
_symmetry.space_group_name_H-M   'P 1'
#
loop_
_entity.id
_entity.type
_entity.pdbx_description
1 polymer ?
#
loop_
_entity_poly.entity_id
_entity_poly.type
_entity_poly.pdbx_seq_one_letter_code
_entity_poly.pdbx_strand_id
1 'polypeptide(L)'
;VDPIPEFVGSGDIEEWLSQPAKVVTLHPMTIMQNSLNGTFGQSGDISNVPPRAATIGPIDVMRAKERIEVHALATNNTFSSWQRMTSRLVTHGPVTPYVPSSMLQTKKTQVYISEELAAPFECWEKVGY
;
A
#
# COMPACT_ATOMS: atom_id res chain seq x y z
N VAL A 1 1.92 1.48 -0.44
CA VAL A 1 3.23 2.01 -0.84
C VAL A 1 3.63 3.28 -0.08
N ASP A 2 2.76 3.81 0.75
CA ASP A 2 3.01 5.08 1.42
C ASP A 2 3.85 4.85 2.68
N PRO A 3 5.07 5.41 2.76
CA PRO A 3 5.93 5.21 3.91
C PRO A 3 5.33 5.83 5.18
N ILE A 4 5.52 5.14 6.28
CA ILE A 4 5.10 5.59 7.60
C ILE A 4 6.36 6.01 8.36
N PRO A 5 6.54 7.32 8.66
CA PRO A 5 7.77 7.84 9.27
C PRO A 5 8.20 7.08 10.53
N GLU A 6 7.25 6.73 11.38
CA GLU A 6 7.51 6.02 12.64
C GLU A 6 8.00 4.58 12.44
N PHE A 7 7.83 4.01 11.23
CA PHE A 7 8.34 2.69 10.88
C PHE A 7 9.59 2.72 10.02
N VAL A 8 9.83 3.80 9.28
CA VAL A 8 11.01 3.91 8.43
C VAL A 8 12.30 3.88 9.26
N GLY A 9 12.31 4.57 10.41
CA GLY A 9 13.47 4.58 11.31
C GLY A 9 14.77 4.99 10.61
N SER A 10 15.81 4.15 10.77
CA SER A 10 17.10 4.30 10.09
C SER A 10 17.08 3.86 8.62
N GLY A 11 16.02 3.22 8.17
CA GLY A 11 15.93 2.54 6.88
C GLY A 11 16.44 1.09 6.91
N ASP A 12 16.94 0.64 8.05
CA ASP A 12 17.36 -0.75 8.23
C ASP A 12 16.18 -1.71 8.20
N ILE A 13 16.32 -2.79 7.45
CA ILE A 13 15.22 -3.75 7.24
C ILE A 13 14.89 -4.52 8.52
N GLU A 14 15.89 -4.92 9.29
CA GLU A 14 15.65 -5.68 10.53
C GLU A 14 14.99 -4.80 11.59
N GLU A 15 15.46 -3.58 11.73
CA GLU A 15 14.83 -2.58 12.59
C GLU A 15 13.37 -2.35 12.20
N TRP A 16 13.11 -2.11 10.93
CA TRP A 16 11.77 -1.92 10.41
C TRP A 16 10.85 -3.11 10.69
N LEU A 17 11.28 -4.34 10.35
CA LEU A 17 10.47 -5.54 10.51
C LEU A 17 10.20 -5.91 11.98
N SER A 18 10.94 -5.32 12.92
CA SER A 18 10.76 -5.52 14.36
C SER A 18 9.78 -4.54 15.01
N GLN A 19 9.30 -3.54 14.27
CA GLN A 19 8.46 -2.48 14.84
C GLN A 19 7.08 -3.00 15.25
N PRO A 20 6.63 -2.71 16.49
CA PRO A 20 5.31 -3.11 16.99
C PRO A 20 4.20 -2.15 16.55
N ALA A 21 2.96 -2.54 16.86
CA ALA A 21 1.80 -1.67 16.72
C ALA A 21 1.99 -0.33 17.44
N LYS A 22 1.59 0.75 16.80
CA LYS A 22 1.66 2.10 17.37
C LYS A 22 0.71 3.08 16.67
N VAL A 23 0.60 4.25 17.23
CA VAL A 23 -0.06 5.39 16.56
C VAL A 23 0.96 6.05 15.64
N VAL A 24 0.59 6.21 14.38
CA VAL A 24 1.47 6.70 13.32
C VAL A 24 0.89 7.93 12.65
N THR A 25 1.76 8.71 12.03
CA THR A 25 1.40 9.81 11.15
C THR A 25 1.14 9.28 9.75
N LEU A 26 -0.03 9.62 9.21
CA LEU A 26 -0.39 9.17 7.87
C LEU A 26 0.36 9.97 6.79
N HIS A 27 0.81 9.25 5.78
CA HIS A 27 1.42 9.87 4.60
C HIS A 27 0.38 10.75 3.87
N PRO A 28 0.75 11.92 3.31
CA PRO A 28 -0.18 12.79 2.60
C PRO A 28 -0.97 12.09 1.49
N MET A 29 -0.36 11.16 0.77
CA MET A 29 -1.05 10.35 -0.25
C MET A 29 -2.15 9.48 0.36
N THR A 30 -1.91 8.90 1.53
CA THR A 30 -2.93 8.12 2.26
C THR A 30 -4.09 9.00 2.66
N ILE A 31 -3.82 10.20 3.17
CA ILE A 31 -4.86 11.19 3.54
C ILE A 31 -5.67 11.58 2.30
N MET A 32 -5.00 11.91 1.21
CA MET A 32 -5.65 12.29 -0.05
C MET A 32 -6.55 11.16 -0.58
N GLN A 33 -6.04 9.93 -0.62
CA GLN A 33 -6.80 8.77 -1.08
C GLN A 33 -8.03 8.53 -0.20
N ASN A 34 -7.89 8.63 1.11
CA ASN A 34 -9.00 8.43 2.05
C ASN A 34 -10.04 9.55 1.98
N SER A 35 -9.66 10.78 1.60
CA SER A 35 -10.62 11.87 1.42
C SER A 35 -11.65 11.59 0.31
N LEU A 36 -11.32 10.68 -0.61
CA LEU A 36 -12.20 10.21 -1.68
C LEU A 36 -13.03 8.98 -1.27
N ASN A 37 -12.84 8.48 -0.05
CA ASN A 37 -13.55 7.32 0.47
C ASN A 37 -14.86 7.75 1.14
N GLY A 38 -15.93 6.95 0.95
CA GLY A 38 -17.24 7.20 1.55
C GLY A 38 -17.24 7.35 3.07
N THR A 39 -16.31 6.68 3.77
CA THR A 39 -16.13 6.79 5.24
C THR A 39 -15.83 8.23 5.69
N PHE A 40 -15.16 9.01 4.85
CA PHE A 40 -14.78 10.39 5.14
C PHE A 40 -15.52 11.42 4.28
N GLY A 41 -16.71 11.07 3.78
CA GLY A 41 -17.58 11.98 3.06
C GLY A 41 -17.35 12.06 1.55
N GLN A 42 -16.32 11.41 1.03
CA GLN A 42 -16.04 11.28 -0.42
C GLN A 42 -15.94 12.62 -1.18
N SER A 43 -15.65 13.70 -0.45
CA SER A 43 -15.65 15.08 -1.00
C SER A 43 -14.30 15.52 -1.56
N GLY A 44 -13.21 14.78 -1.27
CA GLY A 44 -11.85 15.23 -1.52
C GLY A 44 -11.35 16.24 -0.48
N ASP A 45 -12.12 16.55 0.55
CA ASP A 45 -11.70 17.42 1.64
C ASP A 45 -10.79 16.65 2.59
N ILE A 46 -9.50 16.94 2.50
CA ILE A 46 -8.48 16.30 3.34
C ILE A 46 -8.61 16.61 4.82
N SER A 47 -9.30 17.68 5.19
CA SER A 47 -9.53 18.05 6.59
C SER A 47 -10.46 17.07 7.32
N ASN A 48 -11.26 16.30 6.58
CA ASN A 48 -12.12 15.27 7.13
C ASN A 48 -11.37 13.97 7.48
N VAL A 49 -10.13 13.81 7.02
CA VAL A 49 -9.33 12.63 7.28
C VAL A 49 -8.40 12.88 8.47
N PRO A 50 -8.46 12.05 9.54
CA PRO A 50 -7.53 12.18 10.64
C PRO A 50 -6.07 12.06 10.16
N PRO A 51 -5.15 12.91 10.63
CA PRO A 51 -3.75 12.88 10.19
C PRO A 51 -2.95 11.72 10.83
N ARG A 52 -3.53 11.03 11.80
CA ARG A 52 -2.89 9.93 12.55
C ARG A 52 -3.83 8.74 12.65
N ALA A 53 -3.25 7.55 12.72
CA ALA A 53 -4.01 6.32 12.91
C ALA A 53 -3.25 5.34 13.82
N ALA A 54 -3.97 4.50 14.54
CA ALA A 54 -3.40 3.32 15.18
C ALA A 54 -3.30 2.21 14.13
N THR A 55 -2.15 1.56 14.05
CA THR A 55 -1.93 0.45 13.11
C THR A 55 -1.12 -0.66 13.75
N ILE A 56 -1.32 -1.88 13.25
CA ILE A 56 -0.42 -3.00 13.58
C ILE A 56 0.98 -2.69 13.05
N GLY A 57 1.98 -3.25 13.70
CA GLY A 57 3.36 -3.10 13.27
C GLY A 57 3.79 -4.18 12.28
N PRO A 58 4.88 -3.96 11.55
CA PRO A 58 5.48 -4.97 10.69
C PRO A 58 5.72 -6.31 11.42
N ILE A 59 6.13 -6.28 12.68
CA ILE A 59 6.38 -7.50 13.46
C ILE A 59 5.13 -8.39 13.59
N ASP A 60 3.95 -7.81 13.67
CA ASP A 60 2.71 -8.55 13.80
C ASP A 60 2.40 -9.31 12.50
N VAL A 61 2.63 -8.66 11.36
CA VAL A 61 2.52 -9.27 10.03
C VAL A 61 3.55 -10.39 9.87
N MET A 62 4.78 -10.16 10.32
CA MET A 62 5.87 -11.14 10.20
C MET A 62 5.67 -12.37 11.08
N ARG A 63 4.93 -12.25 12.17
CA ARG A 63 4.57 -13.34 13.10
C ARG A 63 3.34 -14.14 12.67
N ALA A 64 2.56 -13.64 11.72
CA ALA A 64 1.38 -14.34 11.23
C ALA A 64 1.73 -15.73 10.68
N LYS A 65 0.92 -16.73 11.01
CA LYS A 65 1.12 -18.12 10.52
C LYS A 65 0.91 -18.22 9.02
N GLU A 66 -0.07 -17.50 8.54
CA GLU A 66 -0.42 -17.42 7.12
C GLU A 66 -0.53 -15.97 6.71
N ARG A 67 -0.12 -15.68 5.49
CA ARG A 67 -0.23 -14.35 4.89
C ARG A 67 -0.86 -14.49 3.53
N ILE A 68 -1.93 -13.75 3.35
CA ILE A 68 -2.67 -13.67 2.09
C ILE A 68 -2.71 -12.22 1.69
N GLU A 69 -2.23 -11.92 0.50
CA GLU A 69 -2.26 -10.60 -0.09
C GLU A 69 -3.19 -10.62 -1.30
N VAL A 70 -4.13 -9.69 -1.34
CA VAL A 70 -5.10 -9.59 -2.44
C VAL A 70 -4.99 -8.22 -3.09
N HIS A 71 -4.67 -8.22 -4.37
CA HIS A 71 -4.62 -7.03 -5.21
C HIS A 71 -5.80 -7.06 -6.16
N ALA A 72 -6.78 -6.21 -5.94
CA ALA A 72 -7.96 -6.09 -6.77
C ALA A 72 -8.29 -4.62 -7.04
N LEU A 73 -8.92 -4.35 -8.18
CA LEU A 73 -9.45 -3.03 -8.47
C LEU A 73 -10.73 -2.80 -7.67
N ALA A 74 -10.79 -1.68 -6.95
CA ALA A 74 -11.97 -1.29 -6.19
C ALA A 74 -13.04 -0.61 -7.05
N THR A 75 -12.75 -0.28 -8.31
CA THR A 75 -13.65 0.47 -9.18
C THR A 75 -13.75 -0.16 -10.56
N ASN A 76 -14.92 -0.07 -11.16
CA ASN A 76 -15.20 -0.52 -12.52
C ASN A 76 -14.57 0.37 -13.60
N ASN A 77 -13.80 1.36 -13.22
CA ASN A 77 -13.18 2.29 -14.15
C ASN A 77 -11.75 1.91 -14.45
N THR A 78 -11.47 1.81 -15.69
CA THR A 78 -10.30 1.29 -16.37
C THR A 78 -8.98 2.01 -16.10
N PHE A 79 -8.97 3.14 -15.40
CA PHE A 79 -7.77 3.93 -15.14
C PHE A 79 -7.21 3.66 -13.75
N SER A 80 -6.50 2.58 -13.64
CA SER A 80 -5.79 2.25 -12.41
C SER A 80 -4.34 1.92 -12.68
N SER A 81 -3.71 2.69 -13.55
CA SER A 81 -2.28 2.60 -13.81
C SER A 81 -1.47 2.75 -12.52
N TRP A 82 -1.92 3.58 -11.59
CA TRP A 82 -1.32 3.70 -10.27
C TRP A 82 -1.42 2.39 -9.47
N GLN A 83 -2.58 1.77 -9.41
CA GLN A 83 -2.76 0.47 -8.73
C GLN A 83 -1.97 -0.65 -9.39
N ARG A 84 -1.89 -0.67 -10.71
CA ARG A 84 -1.05 -1.61 -11.46
C ARG A 84 0.42 -1.44 -11.12
N MET A 85 0.89 -0.19 -11.07
CA MET A 85 2.26 0.12 -10.72
C MET A 85 2.55 -0.25 -9.26
N THR A 86 1.69 0.11 -8.32
CA THR A 86 1.90 -0.20 -6.91
C THR A 86 1.86 -1.69 -6.63
N SER A 87 0.98 -2.46 -7.28
CA SER A 87 0.95 -3.91 -7.18
C SER A 87 2.30 -4.53 -7.60
N ARG A 88 2.85 -4.10 -8.73
CA ARG A 88 4.17 -4.57 -9.18
C ARG A 88 5.29 -4.16 -8.25
N LEU A 89 5.26 -2.93 -7.77
CA LEU A 89 6.26 -2.42 -6.84
C LEU A 89 6.27 -3.22 -5.53
N VAL A 90 5.10 -3.56 -5.03
CA VAL A 90 4.94 -4.34 -3.80
C VAL A 90 5.41 -5.78 -3.99
N THR A 91 5.07 -6.42 -5.11
CA THR A 91 5.32 -7.85 -5.33
C THR A 91 6.68 -8.16 -5.93
N HIS A 92 7.27 -7.23 -6.69
CA HIS A 92 8.50 -7.45 -7.46
C HIS A 92 9.55 -6.35 -7.29
N GLY A 93 9.20 -5.26 -6.62
CA GLY A 93 10.13 -4.19 -6.31
C GLY A 93 11.09 -4.53 -5.16
N PRO A 94 11.98 -3.60 -4.80
CA PRO A 94 12.88 -3.80 -3.67
C PRO A 94 12.10 -3.88 -2.35
N VAL A 95 12.57 -4.74 -1.45
CA VAL A 95 12.08 -4.77 -0.06
C VAL A 95 12.64 -3.57 0.68
N THR A 96 11.74 -2.70 1.14
CA THR A 96 12.15 -1.45 1.78
C THR A 96 11.01 -0.87 2.64
N PRO A 97 11.32 -0.21 3.78
CA PRO A 97 10.30 0.47 4.58
C PRO A 97 9.61 1.63 3.84
N TYR A 98 10.18 2.10 2.74
CA TYR A 98 9.55 3.10 1.87
C TYR A 98 8.41 2.54 1.02
N VAL A 99 8.32 1.23 0.91
CA VAL A 99 7.20 0.49 0.31
C VAL A 99 6.73 -0.55 1.31
N PRO A 100 5.91 -0.18 2.30
CA PRO A 100 5.62 -1.03 3.47
C PRO A 100 5.16 -2.45 3.13
N SER A 101 4.27 -2.61 2.16
CA SER A 101 3.79 -3.96 1.79
C SER A 101 4.86 -4.84 1.13
N SER A 102 6.02 -4.27 0.74
CA SER A 102 7.13 -5.07 0.21
C SER A 102 7.68 -6.08 1.22
N MET A 103 7.41 -5.89 2.52
CA MET A 103 7.78 -6.84 3.57
C MET A 103 7.22 -8.25 3.33
N LEU A 104 6.10 -8.35 2.61
CA LEU A 104 5.48 -9.64 2.31
C LEU A 104 6.34 -10.53 1.41
N GLN A 105 7.29 -9.95 0.67
CA GLN A 105 8.27 -10.71 -0.11
C GLN A 105 9.30 -11.45 0.77
N THR A 106 9.48 -11.06 2.02
CA THR A 106 10.50 -11.65 2.91
C THR A 106 10.09 -13.01 3.48
N LYS A 107 8.84 -13.39 3.34
CA LYS A 107 8.30 -14.67 3.82
C LYS A 107 7.27 -15.25 2.86
N LYS A 108 7.01 -16.55 2.99
CA LYS A 108 5.98 -17.21 2.19
C LYS A 108 4.62 -16.51 2.37
N THR A 109 4.13 -15.96 1.30
CA THR A 109 2.85 -15.24 1.21
C THR A 109 2.10 -15.73 -0.02
N GLN A 110 0.80 -15.96 0.11
CA GLN A 110 -0.07 -16.21 -1.05
C GLN A 110 -0.54 -14.88 -1.60
N VAL A 111 -0.27 -14.62 -2.87
CA VAL A 111 -0.64 -13.38 -3.54
C VAL A 111 -1.67 -13.66 -4.62
N TYR A 112 -2.82 -13.00 -4.53
CA TYR A 112 -3.89 -13.04 -5.51
C TYR A 112 -3.99 -11.69 -6.19
N ILE A 113 -3.87 -11.67 -7.51
CA ILE A 113 -3.92 -10.44 -8.30
C ILE A 113 -5.03 -10.59 -9.32
N SER A 114 -5.94 -9.61 -9.39
CA SER A 114 -6.98 -9.61 -10.41
C SER A 114 -6.38 -9.51 -11.81
N GLU A 115 -7.09 -10.04 -12.80
CA GLU A 115 -6.64 -10.03 -14.20
C GLU A 115 -6.36 -8.62 -14.70
N GLU A 116 -7.19 -7.66 -14.32
CA GLU A 116 -7.04 -6.26 -14.72
C GLU A 116 -5.75 -5.64 -14.17
N LEU A 117 -5.36 -5.99 -12.93
CA LEU A 117 -4.11 -5.52 -12.34
C LEU A 117 -2.89 -6.24 -12.93
N ALA A 118 -3.05 -7.51 -13.28
CA ALA A 118 -1.98 -8.31 -13.89
C ALA A 118 -1.74 -7.97 -15.35
N ALA A 119 -2.70 -7.36 -16.03
CA ALA A 119 -2.60 -7.01 -17.44
C ALA A 119 -1.36 -6.14 -17.73
N PRO A 120 -0.68 -6.35 -18.87
CA PRO A 120 0.45 -5.52 -19.27
C PRO A 120 0.09 -4.03 -19.34
N PHE A 121 1.05 -3.15 -19.11
CA PHE A 121 0.88 -1.74 -19.42
C PHE A 121 0.76 -1.58 -20.95
N GLU A 122 -0.29 -0.89 -21.36
CA GLU A 122 -0.43 -0.51 -22.76
C GLU A 122 0.42 0.74 -23.06
N CYS A 123 0.78 0.92 -24.34
CA CYS A 123 1.47 2.14 -24.74
C CYS A 123 0.53 3.35 -24.66
N TRP A 124 1.11 4.53 -24.52
CA TRP A 124 0.37 5.79 -24.38
C TRP A 124 -0.62 6.08 -25.49
N GLU A 125 -0.31 5.63 -26.68
CA GLU A 125 -1.17 5.78 -27.86
C GLU A 125 -2.54 5.11 -27.70
N LYS A 126 -2.60 4.06 -26.91
CA LYS A 126 -3.85 3.34 -26.62
C LYS A 126 -4.68 3.91 -25.49
N VAL A 127 -4.11 4.79 -24.68
CA VAL A 127 -4.79 5.39 -23.54
C VAL A 127 -5.31 6.80 -23.81
N GLY A 128 -5.18 7.27 -25.04
CA GLY A 128 -5.85 8.50 -25.49
C GLY A 128 -5.26 9.82 -24.97
N TYR A 129 -3.99 9.87 -24.72
CA TYR A 129 -3.26 11.12 -24.44
C TYR A 129 -2.51 11.60 -25.67
#